data_a68eba50331f147b21dd2036996b8591
#
_entry.id   a68eba50331f147b21dd2036996b8591
#
_cell.length_a   1.000
_cell.length_b   1.000
_cell.length_c   1.000
_cell.angle_alpha   90.00
_cell.angle_beta   90.00
_cell.angle_gamma   90.00
#
_symmetry.space_group_name_H-M   'P 1'
#
loop_
_entity.id
_entity.type
_entity.pdbx_description
1 polymer ?
#
loop_
_entity_poly.entity_id
_entity_poly.type
_entity_poly.pdbx_seq_one_letter_code
_entity_poly.pdbx_strand_id
1 'polypeptide(L)'
;HPGDTIIPAAIATSSFKPVNALAFLKSLVLGYETAIRMGICLGTDHYNIFYSSATCGVFGAAAASSYILNHDQDKNLALTKLNYSIQLATMNSSGIWQCRKGEGEAKQYALANASRSGLTSAFLAQKNAQTPIDMIEGELGFLKAFTNKINFEALIRKENTHLINEVSNKPWPACRHSHPVIG
;
A
#
# COMPACT_ATOMS: atom_id res chain seq x y z
N HIS A 1 5.03 -8.48 3.52
CA HIS A 1 3.58 -8.78 3.54
C HIS A 1 2.70 -7.82 2.69
N PRO A 2 3.14 -7.29 1.52
CA PRO A 2 2.31 -6.34 0.77
C PRO A 2 0.96 -6.94 0.33
N GLY A 3 0.95 -8.24 0.00
CA GLY A 3 -0.24 -8.94 -0.47
C GLY A 3 -1.40 -8.95 0.52
N ASP A 4 -1.11 -8.93 1.82
CA ASP A 4 -2.14 -9.01 2.88
C ASP A 4 -3.09 -7.78 2.89
N THR A 5 -2.66 -6.67 2.30
CA THR A 5 -3.45 -5.44 2.18
C THR A 5 -3.95 -5.19 0.77
N ILE A 6 -3.12 -5.47 -0.23
CA ILE A 6 -3.35 -5.12 -1.63
C ILE A 6 -4.36 -6.08 -2.27
N ILE A 7 -4.17 -7.39 -2.08
CA ILE A 7 -5.02 -8.41 -2.73
C ILE A 7 -6.48 -8.31 -2.26
N PRO A 8 -6.77 -8.24 -0.94
CA PRO A 8 -8.15 -8.08 -0.48
C PRO A 8 -8.83 -6.80 -1.00
N ALA A 9 -8.08 -5.67 -1.05
CA ALA A 9 -8.60 -4.42 -1.59
C ALA A 9 -8.93 -4.53 -3.08
N ALA A 10 -8.04 -5.15 -3.87
CA ALA A 10 -8.25 -5.37 -5.30
C ALA A 10 -9.46 -6.28 -5.56
N ILE A 11 -9.60 -7.40 -4.81
CA ILE A 11 -10.75 -8.30 -4.92
C ILE A 11 -12.06 -7.56 -4.58
N ALA A 12 -12.08 -6.85 -3.46
CA ALA A 12 -13.26 -6.09 -3.04
C ALA A 12 -13.62 -5.00 -4.07
N THR A 13 -12.63 -4.28 -4.61
CA THR A 13 -12.87 -3.27 -5.66
C THR A 13 -13.44 -3.91 -6.94
N SER A 14 -12.94 -5.08 -7.32
CA SER A 14 -13.41 -5.82 -8.50
C SER A 14 -14.86 -6.30 -8.37
N SER A 15 -15.38 -6.43 -7.15
CA SER A 15 -16.80 -6.72 -6.92
C SER A 15 -17.71 -5.54 -7.26
N PHE A 16 -17.21 -4.30 -7.18
CA PHE A 16 -17.93 -3.08 -7.58
C PHE A 16 -17.73 -2.74 -9.05
N LYS A 17 -16.54 -2.93 -9.58
CA LYS A 17 -16.21 -2.73 -10.99
C LYS A 17 -15.47 -3.98 -11.51
N PRO A 18 -16.19 -4.91 -12.17
CA PRO A 18 -15.60 -6.09 -12.76
C PRO A 18 -14.53 -5.72 -13.79
N VAL A 19 -13.40 -6.42 -13.76
CA VAL A 19 -12.27 -6.24 -14.67
C VAL A 19 -11.81 -7.59 -15.21
N ASN A 20 -11.14 -7.59 -16.37
CA ASN A 20 -10.50 -8.80 -16.87
C ASN A 20 -9.24 -9.16 -16.06
N ALA A 21 -8.77 -10.40 -16.22
CA ALA A 21 -7.62 -10.91 -15.48
C ALA A 21 -6.35 -10.05 -15.66
N LEU A 22 -6.10 -9.54 -16.86
CA LEU A 22 -4.93 -8.70 -17.13
C LEU A 22 -4.99 -7.37 -16.36
N ALA A 23 -6.14 -6.70 -16.36
CA ALA A 23 -6.34 -5.46 -15.59
C ALA A 23 -6.22 -5.72 -14.09
N PHE A 24 -6.75 -6.85 -13.59
CA PHE A 24 -6.59 -7.26 -12.20
C PHE A 24 -5.10 -7.45 -11.84
N LEU A 25 -4.35 -8.22 -12.64
CA LEU A 25 -2.92 -8.43 -12.40
C LEU A 25 -2.11 -7.13 -12.44
N LYS A 26 -2.39 -6.24 -13.39
CA LYS A 26 -1.75 -4.92 -13.46
C LYS A 26 -2.04 -4.08 -12.21
N SER A 27 -3.24 -4.17 -11.66
CA SER A 27 -3.57 -3.49 -10.41
C SER A 27 -2.73 -3.99 -9.23
N LEU A 28 -2.51 -5.31 -9.14
CA LEU A 28 -1.64 -5.88 -8.12
C LEU A 28 -0.19 -5.41 -8.27
N VAL A 29 0.36 -5.44 -9.50
CA VAL A 29 1.72 -4.95 -9.76
C VAL A 29 1.86 -3.50 -9.30
N LEU A 30 0.93 -2.61 -9.68
CA LEU A 30 0.95 -1.21 -9.26
C LEU A 30 0.86 -1.07 -7.74
N GLY A 31 -0.01 -1.85 -7.10
CA GLY A 31 -0.16 -1.85 -5.64
C GLY A 31 1.14 -2.26 -4.93
N TYR A 32 1.78 -3.34 -5.40
CA TYR A 32 3.06 -3.80 -4.85
C TYR A 32 4.18 -2.76 -5.05
N GLU A 33 4.32 -2.20 -6.27
CA GLU A 33 5.26 -1.11 -6.53
C GLU A 33 5.09 0.04 -5.55
N THR A 34 3.85 0.50 -5.37
CA THR A 34 3.54 1.64 -4.50
C THR A 34 3.89 1.35 -3.04
N ALA A 35 3.45 0.19 -2.51
CA ALA A 35 3.68 -0.17 -1.10
C ALA A 35 5.16 -0.43 -0.80
N ILE A 36 5.87 -1.12 -1.70
CA ILE A 36 7.28 -1.48 -1.50
C ILE A 36 8.16 -0.23 -1.59
N ARG A 37 7.95 0.63 -2.57
CA ARG A 37 8.68 1.90 -2.70
C ARG A 37 8.49 2.79 -1.48
N MET A 38 7.27 2.89 -0.97
CA MET A 38 6.99 3.62 0.26
C MET A 38 7.75 3.00 1.45
N GLY A 39 7.76 1.68 1.58
CA GLY A 39 8.50 0.99 2.65
C GLY A 39 10.01 1.18 2.57
N ILE A 40 10.61 1.15 1.38
CA ILE A 40 12.05 1.42 1.18
C ILE A 40 12.36 2.89 1.47
N CYS A 41 11.48 3.81 1.05
CA CYS A 41 11.63 5.24 1.30
C CYS A 41 11.66 5.58 2.79
N LEU A 42 10.80 4.95 3.58
CA LEU A 42 10.70 5.16 5.03
C LEU A 42 11.82 4.46 5.83
N GLY A 43 12.35 3.35 5.33
CA GLY A 43 13.52 2.66 5.87
C GLY A 43 13.33 2.04 7.26
N THR A 44 14.47 1.81 7.93
CA THR A 44 14.53 1.09 9.20
C THR A 44 14.02 1.90 10.38
N ASP A 45 14.18 3.22 10.40
CA ASP A 45 13.71 4.09 11.49
C ASP A 45 12.18 3.94 11.64
N HIS A 46 11.47 3.97 10.51
CA HIS A 46 10.05 3.68 10.48
C HIS A 46 9.74 2.25 10.95
N TYR A 47 10.45 1.26 10.41
CA TYR A 47 10.20 -0.15 10.71
C TYR A 47 10.39 -0.49 12.20
N ASN A 48 11.23 0.23 12.91
CA ASN A 48 11.46 -0.02 14.34
C ASN A 48 10.25 0.31 15.24
N ILE A 49 9.37 1.20 14.78
CA ILE A 49 8.22 1.70 15.56
C ILE A 49 6.90 1.28 14.91
N PHE A 50 6.82 1.40 13.58
CA PHE A 50 5.59 1.23 12.82
C PHE A 50 5.51 -0.13 12.14
N TYR A 51 4.30 -0.67 12.07
CA TYR A 51 4.02 -1.88 11.32
C TYR A 51 3.89 -1.56 9.83
N SER A 52 5.02 -1.59 9.11
CA SER A 52 5.12 -1.14 7.71
C SER A 52 4.19 -1.87 6.74
N SER A 53 3.81 -3.14 7.01
CA SER A 53 2.81 -3.82 6.19
C SER A 53 1.44 -3.13 6.21
N ALA A 54 1.09 -2.45 7.31
CA ALA A 54 -0.14 -1.67 7.40
C ALA A 54 0.09 -0.22 6.93
N THR A 55 1.12 0.46 7.47
CA THR A 55 1.38 1.87 7.15
C THR A 55 1.77 2.13 5.69
N CYS A 56 2.48 1.21 5.04
CA CYS A 56 2.79 1.29 3.61
C CYS A 56 1.75 0.57 2.75
N GLY A 57 1.12 -0.48 3.29
CA GLY A 57 0.14 -1.28 2.57
C GLY A 57 -1.12 -0.50 2.19
N VAL A 58 -1.50 0.52 2.96
CA VAL A 58 -2.63 1.40 2.64
C VAL A 58 -2.45 2.11 1.29
N PHE A 59 -1.22 2.55 0.97
CA PHE A 59 -0.90 3.17 -0.32
C PHE A 59 -1.00 2.17 -1.47
N GLY A 60 -0.51 0.94 -1.25
CA GLY A 60 -0.65 -0.12 -2.24
C GLY A 60 -2.10 -0.51 -2.50
N ALA A 61 -2.91 -0.61 -1.45
CA ALA A 61 -4.35 -0.87 -1.56
C ALA A 61 -5.07 0.26 -2.31
N ALA A 62 -4.71 1.53 -2.02
CA ALA A 62 -5.26 2.69 -2.72
C ALA A 62 -4.89 2.69 -4.21
N ALA A 63 -3.63 2.40 -4.54
CA ALA A 63 -3.15 2.36 -5.92
C ALA A 63 -3.82 1.24 -6.73
N ALA A 64 -3.89 0.02 -6.18
CA ALA A 64 -4.54 -1.11 -6.83
C ALA A 64 -6.03 -0.84 -7.07
N SER A 65 -6.74 -0.35 -6.06
CA SER A 65 -8.16 0.00 -6.17
C SER A 65 -8.40 1.13 -7.17
N SER A 66 -7.58 2.17 -7.14
CA SER A 66 -7.67 3.27 -8.09
C SER A 66 -7.45 2.82 -9.53
N TYR A 67 -6.49 1.91 -9.76
CA TYR A 67 -6.28 1.33 -11.09
C TYR A 67 -7.53 0.59 -11.58
N ILE A 68 -8.11 -0.30 -10.77
CA ILE A 68 -9.33 -1.04 -11.13
C ILE A 68 -10.46 -0.08 -11.49
N LEU A 69 -10.64 0.97 -10.71
CA LEU A 69 -11.70 1.95 -10.93
C LEU A 69 -11.53 2.81 -12.19
N ASN A 70 -10.29 2.99 -12.67
CA ASN A 70 -9.99 4.01 -13.69
C ASN A 70 -9.18 3.52 -14.90
N HIS A 71 -8.82 2.23 -15.01
CA HIS A 71 -7.93 1.72 -16.07
C HIS A 71 -8.46 1.89 -17.50
N ASP A 72 -9.76 2.07 -17.66
CA ASP A 72 -10.47 2.26 -18.91
C ASP A 72 -10.81 3.75 -19.21
N GLN A 73 -10.40 4.66 -18.33
CA GLN A 73 -10.58 6.09 -18.48
C GLN A 73 -9.43 6.73 -19.29
N ASP A 74 -9.60 8.00 -19.65
CA ASP A 74 -8.50 8.81 -20.16
C ASP A 74 -7.28 8.74 -19.22
N LYS A 75 -6.08 8.67 -19.82
CA LYS A 75 -4.84 8.49 -19.06
C LYS A 75 -4.60 9.59 -18.02
N ASN A 76 -4.87 10.85 -18.37
CA ASN A 76 -4.63 11.97 -17.46
C ASN A 76 -5.64 11.95 -16.31
N LEU A 77 -6.90 11.62 -16.60
CA LEU A 77 -7.91 11.44 -15.58
C LEU A 77 -7.56 10.28 -14.65
N ALA A 78 -7.15 9.14 -15.18
CA ALA A 78 -6.75 7.98 -14.38
C ALA A 78 -5.55 8.31 -13.47
N LEU A 79 -4.54 9.02 -13.97
CA LEU A 79 -3.39 9.47 -13.18
C LEU A 79 -3.81 10.48 -12.09
N THR A 80 -4.70 11.39 -12.38
CA THR A 80 -5.23 12.35 -11.40
C THR A 80 -5.96 11.62 -10.27
N LYS A 81 -6.81 10.62 -10.60
CA LYS A 81 -7.52 9.80 -9.61
C LYS A 81 -6.56 8.96 -8.78
N LEU A 82 -5.54 8.38 -9.41
CA LEU A 82 -4.49 7.64 -8.71
C LEU A 82 -3.75 8.54 -7.72
N ASN A 83 -3.34 9.74 -8.13
CA ASN A 83 -2.66 10.69 -7.27
C ASN A 83 -3.51 11.03 -6.05
N TYR A 84 -4.77 11.47 -6.23
CA TYR A 84 -5.65 11.76 -5.10
C TYR A 84 -5.89 10.54 -4.20
N SER A 85 -5.99 9.33 -4.76
CA SER A 85 -6.14 8.09 -3.97
C SER A 85 -4.95 7.88 -3.03
N ILE A 86 -3.73 8.05 -3.55
CA ILE A 86 -2.49 7.89 -2.79
C ILE A 86 -2.35 8.99 -1.75
N GLN A 87 -2.63 10.25 -2.11
CA GLN A 87 -2.60 11.38 -1.17
C GLN A 87 -3.62 11.20 -0.02
N LEU A 88 -4.86 10.79 -0.31
CA LEU A 88 -5.89 10.50 0.70
C LEU A 88 -5.48 9.35 1.64
N ALA A 89 -4.73 8.37 1.14
CA ALA A 89 -4.27 7.24 1.94
C ALA A 89 -3.34 7.66 3.07
N THR A 90 -2.62 8.79 2.96
CA THR A 90 -1.76 9.33 4.02
C THR A 90 -2.51 9.50 5.33
N MET A 91 -3.76 10.00 5.27
CA MET A 91 -4.59 10.29 6.43
C MET A 91 -5.05 9.03 7.18
N ASN A 92 -4.89 7.87 6.57
CA ASN A 92 -5.32 6.59 7.13
C ASN A 92 -4.15 5.62 7.37
N SER A 93 -2.91 6.06 7.13
CA SER A 93 -1.73 5.25 7.41
C SER A 93 -1.56 5.07 8.91
N SER A 94 -1.70 3.85 9.38
CA SER A 94 -1.65 3.53 10.81
C SER A 94 -1.13 2.12 11.05
N GLY A 95 -0.70 1.88 12.28
CA GLY A 95 -0.18 0.60 12.73
C GLY A 95 1.16 0.74 13.43
N ILE A 96 1.26 0.22 14.65
CA ILE A 96 2.47 0.27 15.48
C ILE A 96 2.89 -1.14 15.87
N TRP A 97 4.19 -1.37 16.05
CA TRP A 97 4.70 -2.68 16.41
C TRP A 97 4.33 -3.16 17.82
N GLN A 98 3.75 -2.30 18.65
CA GLN A 98 3.20 -2.75 19.93
C GLN A 98 2.15 -3.85 19.77
N CYS A 99 1.48 -3.94 18.60
CA CYS A 99 0.53 -5.00 18.26
C CYS A 99 1.10 -6.43 18.29
N ARG A 100 2.43 -6.60 18.34
CA ARG A 100 3.08 -7.91 18.45
C ARG A 100 3.51 -8.28 19.87
N LYS A 101 3.31 -7.38 20.85
CA LYS A 101 3.65 -7.57 22.24
C LYS A 101 2.45 -8.11 22.99
N GLY A 102 2.32 -9.42 23.05
CA GLY A 102 1.19 -10.10 23.70
C GLY A 102 0.28 -10.81 22.71
N GLU A 103 -0.84 -11.27 23.21
CA GLU A 103 -1.87 -11.99 22.47
C GLU A 103 -2.91 -11.02 21.87
N GLY A 104 -3.64 -11.47 20.87
CA GLY A 104 -4.76 -10.75 20.28
C GLY A 104 -4.60 -10.48 18.78
N GLU A 105 -5.63 -9.85 18.20
CA GLU A 105 -5.83 -9.71 16.77
C GLU A 105 -5.48 -8.32 16.22
N ALA A 106 -4.84 -7.46 17.01
CA ALA A 106 -4.51 -6.10 16.62
C ALA A 106 -3.65 -6.03 15.34
N LYS A 107 -2.77 -7.01 15.13
CA LYS A 107 -1.94 -7.12 13.93
C LYS A 107 -2.77 -7.41 12.69
N GLN A 108 -3.71 -8.34 12.77
CA GLN A 108 -4.62 -8.70 11.67
C GLN A 108 -5.58 -7.55 11.38
N TYR A 109 -6.09 -6.91 12.44
CA TYR A 109 -6.93 -5.72 12.33
C TYR A 109 -6.20 -4.58 11.59
N ALA A 110 -4.92 -4.34 11.88
CA ALA A 110 -4.15 -3.30 11.20
C ALA A 110 -4.06 -3.53 9.68
N LEU A 111 -3.86 -4.77 9.24
CA LEU A 111 -3.84 -5.14 7.81
C LEU A 111 -5.22 -4.95 7.16
N ALA A 112 -6.27 -5.44 7.81
CA ALA A 112 -7.64 -5.28 7.33
C ALA A 112 -8.04 -3.80 7.23
N ASN A 113 -7.66 -3.00 8.24
CA ASN A 113 -7.90 -1.56 8.23
C ASN A 113 -7.14 -0.85 7.10
N ALA A 114 -5.88 -1.21 6.86
CA ALA A 114 -5.10 -0.65 5.75
C ALA A 114 -5.73 -0.97 4.39
N SER A 115 -6.17 -2.22 4.18
CA SER A 115 -6.88 -2.64 2.97
C SER A 115 -8.16 -1.82 2.76
N ARG A 116 -9.02 -1.75 3.78
CA ARG A 116 -10.26 -0.98 3.76
C ARG A 116 -10.02 0.50 3.50
N SER A 117 -9.05 1.08 4.18
CA SER A 117 -8.75 2.52 4.09
C SER A 117 -8.19 2.91 2.72
N GLY A 118 -7.33 2.06 2.14
CA GLY A 118 -6.83 2.27 0.78
C GLY A 118 -7.95 2.22 -0.26
N LEU A 119 -8.80 1.20 -0.19
CA LEU A 119 -10.00 1.10 -1.03
C LEU A 119 -10.91 2.33 -0.87
N THR A 120 -11.18 2.76 0.37
CA THR A 120 -11.99 3.96 0.64
C THR A 120 -11.36 5.21 0.00
N SER A 121 -10.04 5.38 0.11
CA SER A 121 -9.32 6.49 -0.51
C SER A 121 -9.50 6.51 -2.03
N ALA A 122 -9.47 5.34 -2.68
CA ALA A 122 -9.71 5.22 -4.12
C ALA A 122 -11.15 5.60 -4.51
N PHE A 123 -12.14 5.16 -3.74
CA PHE A 123 -13.55 5.54 -3.98
C PHE A 123 -13.81 7.03 -3.75
N LEU A 124 -13.21 7.64 -2.73
CA LEU A 124 -13.30 9.07 -2.50
C LEU A 124 -12.69 9.87 -3.68
N ALA A 125 -11.50 9.48 -4.14
CA ALA A 125 -10.88 10.09 -5.31
C ALA A 125 -11.76 9.92 -6.57
N GLN A 126 -12.38 8.75 -6.75
CA GLN A 126 -13.33 8.50 -7.83
C GLN A 126 -14.52 9.48 -7.77
N LYS A 127 -14.96 9.87 -6.59
CA LYS A 127 -16.02 10.85 -6.35
C LYS A 127 -15.52 12.31 -6.33
N ASN A 128 -14.33 12.57 -6.88
CA ASN A 128 -13.70 13.89 -6.97
C ASN A 128 -13.29 14.52 -5.61
N ALA A 129 -13.11 13.73 -4.57
CA ALA A 129 -12.44 14.23 -3.38
C ALA A 129 -11.00 14.63 -3.74
N GLN A 130 -10.66 15.87 -3.47
CA GLN A 130 -9.36 16.48 -3.74
C GLN A 130 -8.54 16.60 -2.47
N THR A 131 -7.22 16.67 -2.62
CA THR A 131 -6.26 16.90 -1.53
C THR A 131 -5.22 17.91 -1.99
N PRO A 132 -4.46 18.52 -1.08
CA PRO A 132 -3.16 19.06 -1.43
C PRO A 132 -2.31 18.02 -2.15
N ILE A 133 -1.46 18.45 -3.06
CA ILE A 133 -0.66 17.54 -3.92
C ILE A 133 0.63 17.02 -3.26
N ASP A 134 0.98 17.56 -2.11
CA ASP A 134 2.24 17.33 -1.39
C ASP A 134 2.05 16.67 -0.01
N MET A 135 0.92 15.97 0.19
CA MET A 135 0.63 15.29 1.47
C MET A 135 1.65 14.19 1.83
N ILE A 136 2.39 13.68 0.87
CA ILE A 136 3.45 12.69 1.11
C ILE A 136 4.77 13.37 1.46
N GLU A 137 5.29 14.23 0.59
CA GLU A 137 6.62 14.82 0.66
C GLU A 137 6.66 16.23 1.27
N GLY A 138 5.54 16.87 1.49
CA GLY A 138 5.43 18.22 1.98
C GLY A 138 6.08 18.47 3.35
N GLU A 139 6.15 19.74 3.74
CA GLU A 139 6.78 20.15 5.00
C GLU A 139 6.15 19.50 6.24
N LEU A 140 4.83 19.33 6.22
CA LEU A 140 4.04 18.62 7.23
C LEU A 140 3.55 17.27 6.71
N GLY A 141 4.23 16.74 5.69
CA GLY A 141 3.80 15.53 4.97
C GLY A 141 4.12 14.24 5.69
N PHE A 142 3.55 13.16 5.16
CA PHE A 142 3.64 11.81 5.70
C PHE A 142 5.08 11.34 5.93
N LEU A 143 5.99 11.57 4.97
CA LEU A 143 7.37 11.09 5.10
C LEU A 143 8.07 11.70 6.31
N LYS A 144 7.92 13.01 6.55
CA LYS A 144 8.51 13.68 7.70
C LYS A 144 7.90 13.24 9.04
N ALA A 145 6.61 12.91 9.04
CA ALA A 145 5.94 12.44 10.25
C ALA A 145 6.35 11.02 10.65
N PHE A 146 6.77 10.19 9.69
CA PHE A 146 6.94 8.75 9.88
C PHE A 146 8.39 8.26 9.84
N THR A 147 9.36 9.09 9.47
CA THR A 147 10.79 8.75 9.50
C THR A 147 11.68 9.98 9.61
N ASN A 148 12.83 9.82 10.25
CA ASN A 148 13.87 10.86 10.29
C ASN A 148 14.87 10.73 9.12
N LYS A 149 14.84 9.62 8.36
CA LYS A 149 15.76 9.34 7.26
C LYS A 149 14.99 8.95 6.02
N ILE A 150 14.63 9.94 5.22
CA ILE A 150 13.85 9.74 4.00
C ILE A 150 14.78 9.33 2.85
N ASN A 151 14.50 8.21 2.21
CA ASN A 151 15.14 7.77 0.97
C ASN A 151 14.25 8.12 -0.25
N PHE A 152 14.33 9.34 -0.74
CA PHE A 152 13.54 9.78 -1.89
C PHE A 152 13.87 9.02 -3.18
N GLU A 153 15.11 8.53 -3.34
CA GLU A 153 15.49 7.77 -4.53
C GLU A 153 14.63 6.52 -4.72
N ALA A 154 14.20 5.89 -3.62
CA ALA A 154 13.32 4.72 -3.68
C ALA A 154 11.99 4.99 -4.40
N LEU A 155 11.48 6.21 -4.34
CA LEU A 155 10.21 6.59 -4.99
C LEU A 155 10.34 6.77 -6.48
N ILE A 156 11.50 7.26 -6.97
CA ILE A 156 11.73 7.66 -8.36
C ILE A 156 12.66 6.71 -9.14
N ARG A 157 13.35 5.80 -8.44
CA ARG A 157 14.30 4.86 -9.05
C ARG A 157 13.63 4.05 -10.15
N LYS A 158 14.24 4.04 -11.34
CA LYS A 158 13.82 3.17 -12.44
C LYS A 158 14.39 1.78 -12.20
N GLU A 159 13.52 0.79 -12.19
CA GLU A 159 13.90 -0.62 -12.10
C GLU A 159 13.80 -1.29 -13.47
N ASN A 160 14.67 -2.27 -13.69
CA ASN A 160 14.59 -3.11 -14.90
C ASN A 160 13.47 -4.17 -14.79
N THR A 161 13.05 -4.47 -13.56
CA THR A 161 11.99 -5.45 -13.24
C THR A 161 11.02 -4.85 -12.24
N HIS A 162 9.83 -5.42 -12.13
CA HIS A 162 8.87 -5.01 -11.12
C HIS A 162 9.26 -5.54 -9.74
N LEU A 163 9.12 -4.72 -8.69
CA LEU A 163 9.46 -5.07 -7.31
C LEU A 163 8.64 -6.24 -6.75
N ILE A 164 7.49 -6.53 -7.32
CA ILE A 164 6.72 -7.74 -7.00
C ILE A 164 7.56 -9.02 -7.20
N ASN A 165 8.48 -9.03 -8.16
CA ASN A 165 9.36 -10.17 -8.44
C ASN A 165 10.44 -10.37 -7.36
N GLU A 166 10.71 -9.34 -6.56
CA GLU A 166 11.67 -9.39 -5.45
C GLU A 166 11.02 -9.86 -4.12
N VAL A 167 9.69 -10.02 -4.12
CA VAL A 167 8.97 -10.47 -2.93
C VAL A 167 9.17 -11.97 -2.72
N SER A 168 9.65 -12.35 -1.54
CA SER A 168 9.79 -13.75 -1.17
C SER A 168 8.44 -14.41 -0.94
N ASN A 169 8.23 -15.58 -1.51
CA ASN A 169 7.10 -16.44 -1.20
C ASN A 169 7.35 -17.21 0.11
N LYS A 170 6.30 -17.35 0.92
CA LYS A 170 6.34 -18.19 2.12
C LYS A 170 5.89 -19.60 1.76
N PRO A 171 6.71 -20.65 2.02
CA PRO A 171 6.29 -22.02 1.80
C PRO A 171 5.22 -22.50 2.81
N TRP A 172 5.16 -21.87 4.00
CA TRP A 172 4.17 -22.19 5.03
C TRP A 172 3.33 -20.95 5.40
N PRO A 173 2.04 -21.12 5.75
CA PRO A 173 1.15 -20.04 6.17
C PRO A 173 1.43 -19.62 7.62
N ALA A 174 2.68 -19.31 7.94
CA ALA A 174 3.17 -18.98 9.26
C ALA A 174 4.05 -17.72 9.25
N CYS A 175 4.38 -17.21 10.43
CA CYS A 175 5.37 -16.14 10.58
C CYS A 175 6.72 -16.61 10.00
N ARG A 176 7.41 -15.73 9.25
CA ARG A 176 8.71 -16.06 8.63
C ARG A 176 9.73 -16.59 9.64
N HIS A 177 9.71 -16.05 10.86
CA HIS A 177 10.63 -16.48 11.92
C HIS A 177 10.38 -17.91 12.42
N SER A 178 9.20 -18.48 12.16
CA SER A 178 8.91 -19.88 12.49
C SER A 178 9.36 -20.87 11.42
N HIS A 179 9.64 -20.41 10.19
CA HIS A 179 9.97 -21.30 9.07
C HIS A 179 11.19 -22.19 9.34
N PRO A 180 12.31 -21.72 9.95
CA PRO A 180 13.46 -22.58 10.26
C PRO A 180 13.15 -23.73 11.24
N VAL A 181 12.03 -23.65 11.95
CA VAL A 181 11.61 -24.70 12.91
C VAL A 181 10.60 -25.66 12.28
N ILE A 182 9.92 -25.24 11.21
CA ILE A 182 8.88 -26.03 10.54
C ILE A 182 9.46 -26.90 9.43
N GLY A 183 10.54 -26.44 8.78
CA GLY A 183 11.14 -27.06 7.58
C GLY A 183 12.36 -27.91 7.82
#